data_ec35cfe3632fae77349651451f08fecd
#
_entry.id   ec35cfe3632fae77349651451f08fecd
#
_cell.length_a   1.000
_cell.length_b   1.000
_cell.length_c   1.000
_cell.angle_alpha   90.00
_cell.angle_beta   90.00
_cell.angle_gamma   90.00
#
_symmetry.space_group_name_H-M   'P 1'
#
loop_
_entity.id
_entity.type
_entity.pdbx_description
1 polymer ?
#
loop_
_entity_poly.entity_id
_entity_poly.type
_entity_poly.pdbx_seq_one_letter_code
_entity_poly.pdbx_strand_id
1 'polypeptide(L)'
;LEKYPKLRFPGFDEPYMECRIGDIYSERSQRGADDMELLSVTLNDGVMPRSEIEGKDNSSEDKSNYKVVCKGDMVYNSMRMWQGANGVSDYDGIVSPAYTVLMPNKEIDNRYFASLFKTPNLINEFRKYSQGLTSDTWNLKYPQIRSIRLYIPSLQEQHKISVFISTLEERIGIQRQLVDSLKKYKRGLLSHLFSEKSTQRCTTKRYYFSEIAQ
;
A
#
# COMPACT_ATOMS: atom_id res chain seq x y z
N LEU A 1 -12.55 -1.21 -16.92
CA LEU A 1 -13.30 -1.93 -15.87
C LEU A 1 -14.57 -2.52 -16.50
N GLU A 2 -14.87 -3.76 -16.17
CA GLU A 2 -15.99 -4.50 -16.77
C GLU A 2 -17.24 -4.35 -15.91
N LYS A 3 -18.40 -4.12 -16.55
CA LYS A 3 -19.69 -4.10 -15.89
C LYS A 3 -20.08 -5.48 -15.33
N TYR A 4 -19.56 -6.54 -15.97
CA TYR A 4 -19.74 -7.94 -15.59
C TYR A 4 -18.37 -8.61 -15.45
N PRO A 5 -17.76 -8.62 -14.26
CA PRO A 5 -16.47 -9.29 -14.07
C PRO A 5 -16.64 -10.81 -14.22
N LYS A 6 -15.59 -11.46 -14.76
CA LYS A 6 -15.59 -12.91 -15.02
C LYS A 6 -15.58 -13.77 -13.75
N LEU A 7 -15.04 -13.22 -12.65
CA LEU A 7 -14.93 -13.92 -11.37
C LEU A 7 -15.64 -13.11 -10.30
N ARG A 8 -16.56 -13.76 -9.60
CA ARG A 8 -17.34 -13.18 -8.50
C ARG A 8 -17.55 -14.21 -7.39
N PHE A 9 -17.84 -13.72 -6.21
CA PHE A 9 -18.31 -14.56 -5.12
C PHE A 9 -19.72 -15.10 -5.41
N PRO A 10 -20.06 -16.32 -5.02
CA PRO A 10 -21.42 -16.85 -5.16
C PRO A 10 -22.45 -15.94 -4.47
N GLY A 11 -23.61 -15.76 -5.12
CA GLY A 11 -24.70 -14.95 -4.61
C GLY A 11 -24.64 -13.45 -4.98
N PHE A 12 -23.71 -13.06 -5.86
CA PHE A 12 -23.63 -11.71 -6.41
C PHE A 12 -23.73 -11.77 -7.94
N ASP A 13 -24.95 -11.61 -8.46
CA ASP A 13 -25.24 -11.71 -9.90
C ASP A 13 -25.56 -10.35 -10.53
N GLU A 14 -25.87 -9.34 -9.70
CA GLU A 14 -26.20 -8.00 -10.16
C GLU A 14 -25.02 -7.33 -10.88
N PRO A 15 -25.30 -6.57 -11.98
CA PRO A 15 -24.25 -5.84 -12.68
C PRO A 15 -23.62 -4.79 -11.78
N TYR A 16 -22.31 -4.54 -11.97
CA TYR A 16 -21.63 -3.45 -11.30
C TYR A 16 -22.21 -2.11 -11.73
N MET A 17 -22.37 -1.20 -10.79
CA MET A 17 -22.88 0.16 -11.03
C MET A 17 -21.78 1.06 -11.59
N GLU A 18 -22.11 1.82 -12.64
CA GLU A 18 -21.23 2.87 -13.15
C GLU A 18 -21.28 4.09 -12.23
N CYS A 19 -20.12 4.62 -11.86
CA CYS A 19 -19.96 5.84 -11.12
C CYS A 19 -18.62 6.52 -11.49
N ARG A 20 -18.43 7.75 -11.03
CA ARG A 20 -17.13 8.43 -11.11
C ARG A 20 -16.44 8.41 -9.74
N ILE A 21 -15.12 8.55 -9.73
CA ILE A 21 -14.39 8.65 -8.45
C ILE A 21 -14.91 9.84 -7.63
N GLY A 22 -15.25 10.96 -8.27
CA GLY A 22 -15.83 12.13 -7.60
C GLY A 22 -17.23 11.94 -7.01
N ASP A 23 -17.98 10.87 -7.43
CA ASP A 23 -19.26 10.51 -6.83
C ASP A 23 -19.07 9.74 -5.51
N ILE A 24 -17.86 9.21 -5.29
CA ILE A 24 -17.49 8.39 -4.14
C ILE A 24 -16.65 9.18 -3.15
N TYR A 25 -15.76 10.03 -3.65
CA TYR A 25 -14.78 10.76 -2.87
C TYR A 25 -14.84 12.28 -3.11
N SER A 26 -14.56 13.03 -2.06
CA SER A 26 -14.17 14.45 -2.13
C SER A 26 -12.72 14.62 -1.62
N GLU A 27 -12.05 15.69 -2.04
CA GLU A 27 -10.72 16.01 -1.54
C GLU A 27 -10.82 16.67 -0.17
N ARG A 28 -10.05 16.17 0.81
CA ARG A 28 -9.80 16.88 2.06
C ARG A 28 -8.69 17.87 1.82
N SER A 29 -9.02 19.16 1.82
CA SER A 29 -8.07 20.26 1.59
C SER A 29 -7.65 20.98 2.89
N GLN A 30 -8.16 20.53 4.05
CA GLN A 30 -7.81 21.08 5.35
C GLN A 30 -6.30 21.00 5.58
N ARG A 31 -5.70 22.10 6.07
CA ARG A 31 -4.29 22.16 6.46
C ARG A 31 -4.13 21.74 7.92
N GLY A 32 -3.04 21.05 8.21
CA GLY A 32 -2.74 20.54 9.52
C GLY A 32 -2.00 21.52 10.41
N ALA A 33 -1.75 21.08 11.64
CA ALA A 33 -0.91 21.76 12.60
C ALA A 33 0.44 21.01 12.75
N ASP A 34 1.46 21.70 13.24
CA ASP A 34 2.84 21.21 13.33
C ASP A 34 3.02 20.07 14.33
N ASP A 35 2.07 19.90 15.26
CA ASP A 35 2.07 18.87 16.32
C ASP A 35 1.44 17.53 15.90
N MET A 36 0.92 17.44 14.67
CA MET A 36 0.32 16.19 14.17
C MET A 36 1.38 15.22 13.63
N GLU A 37 1.09 13.91 13.77
CA GLU A 37 1.95 12.83 13.25
C GLU A 37 2.13 12.96 11.74
N LEU A 38 3.40 12.93 11.31
CA LEU A 38 3.74 12.95 9.88
C LEU A 38 3.54 11.57 9.27
N LEU A 39 2.66 11.49 8.28
CA LEU A 39 2.37 10.28 7.54
C LEU A 39 3.00 10.30 6.14
N SER A 40 3.25 9.12 5.60
CA SER A 40 3.73 8.94 4.24
C SER A 40 3.01 7.77 3.58
N VAL A 41 2.97 7.78 2.24
CA VAL A 41 2.36 6.69 1.46
C VAL A 41 3.47 5.91 0.77
N THR A 42 3.59 4.64 1.13
CA THR A 42 4.48 3.70 0.45
C THR A 42 3.73 2.94 -0.65
N LEU A 43 4.47 2.35 -1.57
CA LEU A 43 3.87 1.56 -2.64
C LEU A 43 3.28 0.24 -2.13
N ASN A 44 3.95 -0.38 -1.15
CA ASN A 44 3.64 -1.71 -0.65
C ASN A 44 2.75 -1.68 0.61
N ASP A 45 3.09 -0.83 1.58
CA ASP A 45 2.48 -0.87 2.91
C ASP A 45 1.39 0.20 3.11
N GLY A 46 1.11 1.00 2.05
CA GLY A 46 0.09 2.04 2.11
C GLY A 46 0.49 3.25 2.96
N VAL A 47 -0.44 3.72 3.80
CA VAL A 47 -0.23 4.88 4.68
C VAL A 47 0.36 4.44 6.01
N MET A 48 1.46 5.05 6.43
CA MET A 48 2.12 4.74 7.70
C MET A 48 2.85 5.97 8.26
N PRO A 49 3.15 5.99 9.57
CA PRO A 49 3.98 7.03 10.18
C PRO A 49 5.33 7.16 9.48
N ARG A 50 5.78 8.39 9.22
CA ARG A 50 7.08 8.61 8.59
C ARG A 50 8.23 8.09 9.46
N SER A 51 8.07 8.12 10.76
CA SER A 51 9.02 7.59 11.74
C SER A 51 9.32 6.09 11.59
N GLU A 52 8.38 5.33 11.03
CA GLU A 52 8.50 3.87 10.81
C GLU A 52 9.13 3.52 9.44
N ILE A 53 9.37 4.51 8.59
CA ILE A 53 9.94 4.31 7.25
C ILE A 53 11.45 4.54 7.30
N GLU A 54 12.22 3.55 6.90
CA GLU A 54 13.68 3.67 6.79
C GLU A 54 14.09 4.76 5.78
N GLY A 55 15.19 5.44 6.09
CA GLY A 55 15.78 6.45 5.22
C GLY A 55 15.61 7.88 5.72
N LYS A 56 16.28 8.81 5.02
CA LYS A 56 16.31 10.21 5.41
C LYS A 56 14.92 10.83 5.31
N ASP A 57 14.52 11.56 6.35
CA ASP A 57 13.36 12.43 6.30
C ASP A 57 13.69 13.70 5.50
N ASN A 58 12.99 13.89 4.39
CA ASN A 58 13.10 15.06 3.51
C ASN A 58 11.89 15.99 3.66
N SER A 59 11.09 15.84 4.74
CA SER A 59 9.98 16.75 5.01
C SER A 59 10.48 18.16 5.33
N SER A 60 9.67 19.16 5.01
CA SER A 60 9.95 20.55 5.39
C SER A 60 9.85 20.72 6.91
N GLU A 61 10.64 21.63 7.49
CA GLU A 61 10.46 22.06 8.87
C GLU A 61 9.11 22.76 9.06
N ASP A 62 8.74 23.66 8.14
CA ASP A 62 7.42 24.29 8.09
C ASP A 62 6.39 23.32 7.49
N LYS A 63 5.43 22.89 8.33
CA LYS A 63 4.33 21.99 7.97
C LYS A 63 2.98 22.69 7.81
N SER A 64 2.94 24.01 7.84
CA SER A 64 1.70 24.81 7.71
C SER A 64 0.88 24.50 6.44
N ASN A 65 1.54 24.04 5.38
CA ASN A 65 0.92 23.64 4.11
C ASN A 65 0.57 22.15 4.01
N TYR A 66 0.89 21.36 5.04
CA TYR A 66 0.58 19.94 5.03
C TYR A 66 -0.92 19.70 5.16
N LYS A 67 -1.41 18.63 4.54
CA LYS A 67 -2.83 18.30 4.52
C LYS A 67 -3.16 17.36 5.68
N VAL A 68 -4.27 17.63 6.35
CA VAL A 68 -4.80 16.73 7.38
C VAL A 68 -5.25 15.42 6.75
N VAL A 69 -4.97 14.34 7.45
CA VAL A 69 -5.48 12.99 7.18
C VAL A 69 -6.22 12.53 8.42
N CYS A 70 -7.45 12.07 8.25
CA CYS A 70 -8.18 11.39 9.30
C CYS A 70 -8.15 9.88 9.06
N LYS A 71 -8.20 9.12 10.15
CA LYS A 71 -8.35 7.68 10.08
C LYS A 71 -9.54 7.30 9.19
N GLY A 72 -9.31 6.40 8.24
CA GLY A 72 -10.28 6.01 7.23
C GLY A 72 -10.22 6.78 5.92
N ASP A 73 -9.47 7.88 5.84
CA ASP A 73 -9.25 8.56 4.57
C ASP A 73 -8.39 7.72 3.62
N MET A 74 -8.66 7.82 2.32
CA MET A 74 -7.79 7.31 1.28
C MET A 74 -6.72 8.34 0.96
N VAL A 75 -5.46 7.97 1.01
CA VAL A 75 -4.34 8.86 0.68
C VAL A 75 -3.55 8.28 -0.48
N TYR A 76 -3.18 9.12 -1.43
CA TYR A 76 -2.29 8.69 -2.51
C TYR A 76 -1.20 9.72 -2.81
N ASN A 77 -0.05 9.23 -3.27
CA ASN A 77 1.02 10.08 -3.77
C ASN A 77 0.67 10.55 -5.19
N SER A 78 0.40 11.84 -5.36
CA SER A 78 -0.05 12.39 -6.66
C SER A 78 0.97 12.20 -7.78
N MET A 79 2.26 12.12 -7.46
CA MET A 79 3.34 11.88 -8.43
C MET A 79 3.59 10.39 -8.69
N ARG A 80 3.03 9.48 -7.88
CA ARG A 80 3.24 8.03 -7.97
C ARG A 80 1.94 7.24 -8.08
N MET A 81 0.79 7.92 -8.21
CA MET A 81 -0.51 7.24 -8.36
C MET A 81 -0.57 6.36 -9.60
N TRP A 82 0.14 6.73 -10.66
CA TRP A 82 0.31 5.91 -11.87
C TRP A 82 1.11 4.61 -11.63
N GLN A 83 1.70 4.42 -10.46
CA GLN A 83 2.30 3.18 -9.98
C GLN A 83 1.44 2.47 -8.93
N GLY A 84 0.30 3.06 -8.54
CA GLY A 84 -0.60 2.52 -7.54
C GLY A 84 -0.22 2.89 -6.09
N ALA A 85 0.56 3.96 -5.88
CA ALA A 85 0.95 4.42 -4.55
C ALA A 85 -0.22 5.07 -3.82
N ASN A 86 -1.05 4.25 -3.18
CA ASN A 86 -2.21 4.65 -2.38
C ASN A 86 -2.43 3.72 -1.19
N GLY A 87 -3.22 4.17 -0.22
CA GLY A 87 -3.65 3.37 0.93
C GLY A 87 -4.74 4.06 1.73
N VAL A 88 -5.41 3.30 2.57
CA VAL A 88 -6.32 3.83 3.59
C VAL A 88 -5.52 4.12 4.85
N SER A 89 -5.72 5.27 5.46
CA SER A 89 -5.03 5.61 6.70
C SER A 89 -5.68 4.94 7.90
N ASP A 90 -4.89 4.26 8.70
CA ASP A 90 -5.28 3.78 10.03
C ASP A 90 -4.93 4.82 11.14
N TYR A 91 -4.38 5.98 10.75
CA TYR A 91 -3.86 7.03 11.62
C TYR A 91 -4.51 8.37 11.32
N ASP A 92 -4.62 9.22 12.33
CA ASP A 92 -4.82 10.64 12.17
C ASP A 92 -3.45 11.32 12.08
N GLY A 93 -3.29 12.31 11.19
CA GLY A 93 -2.00 12.96 11.01
C GLY A 93 -1.98 13.95 9.85
N ILE A 94 -0.79 14.20 9.34
CA ILE A 94 -0.58 15.11 8.20
C ILE A 94 0.28 14.46 7.12
N VAL A 95 0.05 14.86 5.87
CA VAL A 95 0.87 14.47 4.72
C VAL A 95 1.36 15.67 3.95
N SER A 96 2.51 15.53 3.29
CA SER A 96 3.07 16.55 2.41
C SER A 96 2.05 17.01 1.34
N PRO A 97 2.13 18.27 0.87
CA PRO A 97 1.28 18.79 -0.22
C PRO A 97 1.33 17.98 -1.53
N ALA A 98 2.37 17.16 -1.72
CA ALA A 98 2.50 16.25 -2.86
C ALA A 98 1.51 15.08 -2.84
N TYR A 99 0.86 14.84 -1.70
CA TYR A 99 -0.18 13.82 -1.58
C TYR A 99 -1.57 14.42 -1.78
N THR A 100 -2.51 13.57 -2.18
CA THR A 100 -3.93 13.91 -2.22
C THR A 100 -4.67 13.02 -1.22
N VAL A 101 -5.52 13.65 -0.42
CA VAL A 101 -6.32 12.99 0.61
C VAL A 101 -7.76 12.95 0.14
N LEU A 102 -8.35 11.77 0.08
CA LEU A 102 -9.71 11.52 -0.36
C LEU A 102 -10.58 11.06 0.80
N MET A 103 -11.64 11.78 1.03
CA MET A 103 -12.65 11.54 2.05
C MET A 103 -13.86 10.87 1.40
N PRO A 104 -14.36 9.72 1.88
CA PRO A 104 -15.57 9.10 1.32
C PRO A 104 -16.80 10.01 1.45
N ASN A 105 -17.56 10.14 0.36
CA ASN A 105 -18.84 10.89 0.33
C ASN A 105 -20.05 10.05 0.72
N LYS A 106 -19.89 8.73 0.75
CA LYS A 106 -20.94 7.75 1.03
C LYS A 106 -20.34 6.51 1.69
N GLU A 107 -21.18 5.65 2.18
CA GLU A 107 -20.76 4.38 2.75
C GLU A 107 -20.16 3.46 1.67
N ILE A 108 -18.89 3.11 1.87
CA ILE A 108 -18.10 2.24 0.98
C ILE A 108 -17.11 1.42 1.80
N ASP A 109 -16.60 0.34 1.22
CA ASP A 109 -15.40 -0.31 1.76
C ASP A 109 -14.15 0.34 1.15
N ASN A 110 -13.50 1.22 1.91
CA ASN A 110 -12.37 2.00 1.42
C ASN A 110 -11.14 1.14 1.11
N ARG A 111 -10.96 -0.02 1.78
CA ARG A 111 -9.88 -0.98 1.49
C ARG A 111 -10.09 -1.70 0.17
N TYR A 112 -11.37 -1.95 -0.22
CA TYR A 112 -11.69 -2.42 -1.56
C TYR A 112 -11.16 -1.45 -2.63
N PHE A 113 -11.41 -0.14 -2.45
CA PHE A 113 -10.93 0.87 -3.40
C PHE A 113 -9.42 1.01 -3.41
N ALA A 114 -8.74 0.87 -2.27
CA ALA A 114 -7.27 0.87 -2.23
C ALA A 114 -6.69 -0.26 -3.08
N SER A 115 -7.29 -1.44 -3.05
CA SER A 115 -6.89 -2.57 -3.89
C SER A 115 -7.29 -2.36 -5.36
N LEU A 116 -8.50 -1.86 -5.61
CA LEU A 116 -9.00 -1.56 -6.96
C LEU A 116 -8.08 -0.56 -7.68
N PHE A 117 -7.60 0.48 -6.98
CA PHE A 117 -6.70 1.50 -7.53
C PHE A 117 -5.32 0.97 -7.90
N LYS A 118 -4.93 -0.21 -7.43
CA LYS A 118 -3.69 -0.91 -7.83
C LYS A 118 -3.87 -1.82 -9.05
N THR A 119 -5.09 -1.94 -9.59
CA THR A 119 -5.33 -2.79 -10.78
C THR A 119 -4.72 -2.20 -12.04
N PRO A 120 -4.20 -3.04 -12.97
CA PRO A 120 -3.57 -2.57 -14.21
C PRO A 120 -4.48 -1.64 -15.03
N ASN A 121 -5.79 -1.92 -15.07
CA ASN A 121 -6.76 -1.11 -15.79
C ASN A 121 -6.84 0.32 -15.25
N LEU A 122 -6.95 0.49 -13.91
CA LEU A 122 -6.99 1.81 -13.32
C LEU A 122 -5.63 2.51 -13.33
N ILE A 123 -4.54 1.80 -13.16
CA ILE A 123 -3.20 2.36 -13.33
C ILE A 123 -3.05 2.97 -14.74
N ASN A 124 -3.56 2.32 -15.78
CA ASN A 124 -3.56 2.87 -17.13
C ASN A 124 -4.43 4.12 -17.26
N GLU A 125 -5.61 4.15 -16.63
CA GLU A 125 -6.43 5.37 -16.59
C GLU A 125 -5.72 6.48 -15.82
N PHE A 126 -5.10 6.21 -14.66
CA PHE A 126 -4.34 7.20 -13.91
C PHE A 126 -3.18 7.79 -14.72
N ARG A 127 -2.50 6.99 -15.56
CA ARG A 127 -1.48 7.49 -16.49
C ARG A 127 -2.05 8.47 -17.50
N LYS A 128 -3.20 8.15 -18.12
CA LYS A 128 -3.85 9.02 -19.12
C LYS A 128 -4.28 10.36 -18.54
N TYR A 129 -4.71 10.38 -17.28
CA TYR A 129 -5.18 11.58 -16.60
C TYR A 129 -4.06 12.34 -15.86
N SER A 130 -2.86 11.76 -15.75
CA SER A 130 -1.70 12.42 -15.14
C SER A 130 -1.17 13.52 -16.05
N GLN A 131 -0.78 14.64 -15.45
CA GLN A 131 -0.20 15.79 -16.15
C GLN A 131 1.30 15.84 -15.92
N GLY A 132 2.07 16.18 -16.93
CA GLY A 132 3.52 16.29 -16.92
C GLY A 132 4.14 15.85 -18.24
N LEU A 133 5.33 16.34 -18.55
CA LEU A 133 6.03 16.05 -19.80
C LEU A 133 6.69 14.66 -19.79
N THR A 134 7.15 14.21 -18.62
CA THR A 134 7.83 12.94 -18.43
C THR A 134 7.24 12.21 -17.24
N SER A 135 7.45 10.89 -17.15
CA SER A 135 6.96 10.06 -16.03
C SER A 135 7.39 10.57 -14.65
N ASP A 136 8.55 11.23 -14.56
CA ASP A 136 9.07 11.78 -13.30
C ASP A 136 8.35 13.05 -12.86
N THR A 137 7.71 13.76 -13.81
CA THR A 137 6.93 14.98 -13.56
C THR A 137 5.42 14.72 -13.53
N TRP A 138 4.97 13.51 -13.82
CA TRP A 138 3.56 13.19 -13.81
C TRP A 138 2.94 13.44 -12.44
N ASN A 139 1.77 14.08 -12.47
CA ASN A 139 1.04 14.45 -11.29
C ASN A 139 -0.46 14.26 -11.54
N LEU A 140 -1.12 13.47 -10.71
CA LEU A 140 -2.55 13.22 -10.75
C LEU A 140 -3.22 13.86 -9.53
N LYS A 141 -3.79 15.05 -9.71
CA LYS A 141 -4.51 15.77 -8.66
C LYS A 141 -6.00 15.41 -8.65
N TYR A 142 -6.71 15.82 -7.59
CA TYR A 142 -8.12 15.52 -7.42
C TYR A 142 -9.00 15.97 -8.61
N PRO A 143 -8.85 17.17 -9.23
CA PRO A 143 -9.69 17.57 -10.38
C PRO A 143 -9.63 16.59 -11.56
N GLN A 144 -8.51 15.91 -11.76
CA GLN A 144 -8.33 14.93 -12.82
C GLN A 144 -8.88 13.56 -12.42
N ILE A 145 -8.51 13.06 -11.23
CA ILE A 145 -8.93 11.72 -10.80
C ILE A 145 -10.45 11.62 -10.61
N ARG A 146 -11.10 12.69 -10.16
CA ARG A 146 -12.56 12.71 -9.91
C ARG A 146 -13.42 12.39 -11.13
N SER A 147 -12.93 12.63 -12.33
CA SER A 147 -13.66 12.40 -13.59
C SER A 147 -13.59 10.96 -14.09
N ILE A 148 -12.70 10.14 -13.55
CA ILE A 148 -12.47 8.76 -13.98
C ILE A 148 -13.69 7.91 -13.62
N ARG A 149 -14.19 7.15 -14.60
CA ARG A 149 -15.35 6.25 -14.46
C ARG A 149 -14.92 4.89 -13.92
N LEU A 150 -15.75 4.35 -13.03
CA LEU A 150 -15.59 3.05 -12.41
C LEU A 150 -16.87 2.23 -12.59
N TYR A 151 -16.69 0.90 -12.55
CA TYR A 151 -17.79 -0.04 -12.30
C TYR A 151 -17.53 -0.68 -10.94
N ILE A 152 -18.46 -0.55 -10.01
CA ILE A 152 -18.30 -0.99 -8.63
C ILE A 152 -19.45 -1.93 -8.20
N PRO A 153 -19.15 -2.96 -7.41
CA PRO A 153 -20.14 -3.86 -6.85
C PRO A 153 -20.92 -3.20 -5.70
N SER A 154 -21.90 -3.93 -5.18
CA SER A 154 -22.60 -3.60 -3.93
C SER A 154 -21.61 -3.51 -2.76
N LEU A 155 -21.96 -2.74 -1.71
CA LEU A 155 -21.14 -2.61 -0.52
C LEU A 155 -20.80 -3.97 0.12
N GLN A 156 -21.75 -4.89 0.14
CA GLN A 156 -21.53 -6.24 0.69
C GLN A 156 -20.49 -7.02 -0.11
N GLU A 157 -20.48 -6.90 -1.44
CA GLU A 157 -19.48 -7.54 -2.27
C GLU A 157 -18.13 -6.84 -2.16
N GLN A 158 -18.09 -5.49 -2.08
CA GLN A 158 -16.87 -4.74 -1.79
C GLN A 158 -16.19 -5.28 -0.52
N HIS A 159 -16.97 -5.46 0.55
CA HIS A 159 -16.46 -5.98 1.81
C HIS A 159 -15.91 -7.41 1.67
N LYS A 160 -16.63 -8.30 0.99
CA LYS A 160 -16.11 -9.67 0.75
C LYS A 160 -14.81 -9.68 -0.03
N ILE A 161 -14.70 -8.83 -1.07
CA ILE A 161 -13.49 -8.71 -1.87
C ILE A 161 -12.34 -8.16 -1.02
N SER A 162 -12.57 -7.11 -0.21
CA SER A 162 -11.52 -6.52 0.60
C SER A 162 -10.99 -7.48 1.67
N VAL A 163 -11.87 -8.21 2.35
CA VAL A 163 -11.49 -9.24 3.33
C VAL A 163 -10.69 -10.36 2.67
N PHE A 164 -11.10 -10.81 1.50
CA PHE A 164 -10.38 -11.85 0.77
C PHE A 164 -8.97 -11.38 0.37
N ILE A 165 -8.85 -10.16 -0.19
CA ILE A 165 -7.56 -9.61 -0.59
C ILE A 165 -6.65 -9.41 0.62
N SER A 166 -7.15 -8.82 1.72
CA SER A 166 -6.36 -8.60 2.93
C SER A 166 -5.85 -9.92 3.54
N THR A 167 -6.68 -10.97 3.53
CA THR A 167 -6.26 -12.31 3.98
C THR A 167 -5.14 -12.89 3.10
N LEU A 168 -5.19 -12.66 1.79
CA LEU A 168 -4.11 -13.09 0.88
C LEU A 168 -2.83 -12.28 1.12
N GLU A 169 -2.92 -10.96 1.30
CA GLU A 169 -1.78 -10.10 1.58
C GLU A 169 -1.10 -10.49 2.91
N GLU A 170 -1.87 -10.76 3.96
CA GLU A 170 -1.35 -11.25 5.24
C GLU A 170 -0.59 -12.58 5.05
N ARG A 171 -1.18 -13.54 4.36
CA ARG A 171 -0.51 -14.84 4.08
C ARG A 171 0.78 -14.66 3.29
N ILE A 172 0.78 -13.79 2.28
CA ILE A 172 1.98 -13.47 1.50
C ILE A 172 3.05 -12.84 2.41
N GLY A 173 2.67 -11.95 3.31
CA GLY A 173 3.56 -11.33 4.29
C GLY A 173 4.24 -12.37 5.18
N ILE A 174 3.46 -13.27 5.78
CA ILE A 174 3.97 -14.37 6.63
C ILE A 174 4.95 -15.27 5.85
N GLN A 175 4.61 -15.63 4.60
CA GLN A 175 5.48 -16.45 3.77
C GLN A 175 6.80 -15.74 3.42
N ARG A 176 6.77 -14.44 3.14
CA ARG A 176 7.99 -13.64 2.91
C ARG A 176 8.90 -13.64 4.14
N GLN A 177 8.33 -13.41 5.32
CA GLN A 177 9.10 -13.46 6.59
C GLN A 177 9.74 -14.83 6.82
N LEU A 178 9.02 -15.91 6.55
CA LEU A 178 9.55 -17.27 6.65
C LEU A 178 10.71 -17.49 5.68
N VAL A 179 10.55 -17.10 4.42
CA VAL A 179 11.61 -17.21 3.41
C VAL A 179 12.87 -16.41 3.83
N ASP A 180 12.70 -15.19 4.36
CA ASP A 180 13.83 -14.38 4.80
C ASP A 180 14.52 -14.96 6.04
N SER A 181 13.75 -15.55 6.97
CA SER A 181 14.29 -16.27 8.12
C SER A 181 15.12 -17.49 7.68
N LEU A 182 14.60 -18.28 6.73
CA LEU A 182 15.33 -19.42 6.16
C LEU A 182 16.61 -18.99 5.42
N LYS A 183 16.57 -17.87 4.70
CA LYS A 183 17.76 -17.31 4.06
C LYS A 183 18.82 -16.86 5.09
N LYS A 184 18.40 -16.25 6.21
CA LYS A 184 19.31 -15.89 7.32
C LYS A 184 19.93 -17.14 7.95
N TYR A 185 19.11 -18.16 8.21
CA TYR A 185 19.56 -19.43 8.75
C TYR A 185 20.58 -20.12 7.83
N LYS A 186 20.28 -20.22 6.52
CA LYS A 186 21.20 -20.77 5.52
C LYS A 186 22.54 -20.03 5.54
N ARG A 187 22.52 -18.67 5.56
CA ARG A 187 23.77 -17.87 5.62
C ARG A 187 24.57 -18.17 6.89
N GLY A 188 23.89 -18.29 8.04
CA GLY A 188 24.53 -18.63 9.30
C GLY A 188 25.20 -20.01 9.26
N LEU A 189 24.51 -21.02 8.72
CA LEU A 189 25.09 -22.36 8.53
C LEU A 189 26.32 -22.34 7.61
N LEU A 190 26.23 -21.67 6.47
CA LEU A 190 27.37 -21.55 5.54
C LEU A 190 28.56 -20.86 6.19
N SER A 191 28.34 -19.77 6.91
CA SER A 191 29.40 -19.09 7.67
C SER A 191 30.04 -20.03 8.72
N HIS A 192 29.23 -20.83 9.41
CA HIS A 192 29.73 -21.75 10.43
C HIS A 192 30.50 -22.95 9.85
N LEU A 193 30.03 -23.46 8.70
CA LEU A 193 30.64 -24.62 8.03
C LEU A 193 31.94 -24.26 7.30
N PHE A 194 32.03 -23.05 6.76
CA PHE A 194 33.12 -22.61 5.89
C PHE A 194 33.99 -21.49 6.47
N SER A 195 33.78 -21.04 7.73
CA SER A 195 34.69 -20.12 8.38
C SER A 195 35.99 -20.85 8.67
N GLU A 196 37.12 -20.39 8.15
CA GLU A 196 38.47 -20.81 8.59
C GLU A 196 38.60 -20.44 10.06
N LYS A 197 38.74 -21.45 10.93
CA LYS A 197 39.11 -21.26 12.32
C LYS A 197 40.55 -20.82 12.31
N SER A 198 40.84 -19.56 12.64
CA SER A 198 42.15 -19.16 13.11
C SER A 198 42.56 -20.09 14.27
N THR A 199 43.69 -20.69 14.14
CA THR A 199 44.35 -21.66 15.00
C THR A 199 44.25 -21.31 16.50
N GLN A 200 43.26 -21.86 17.18
CA GLN A 200 43.32 -22.09 18.62
C GLN A 200 42.86 -23.50 18.92
N ARG A 201 43.70 -24.22 19.68
CA ARG A 201 43.67 -25.64 19.98
C ARG A 201 42.25 -26.20 20.18
N CYS A 202 41.92 -27.17 19.35
CA CYS A 202 40.65 -27.87 19.25
C CYS A 202 40.49 -28.89 20.39
N THR A 203 39.45 -28.73 21.21
CA THR A 203 38.76 -29.83 21.83
C THR A 203 37.47 -30.07 21.05
N THR A 204 37.49 -31.04 20.17
CA THR A 204 36.49 -31.30 19.16
C THR A 204 35.25 -31.95 19.79
N LYS A 205 34.12 -31.21 19.91
CA LYS A 205 32.81 -31.83 19.88
C LYS A 205 32.38 -31.96 18.40
N ARG A 206 32.40 -33.19 17.86
CA ARG A 206 31.83 -33.48 16.55
C ARG A 206 30.32 -33.54 16.69
N TYR A 207 29.58 -32.63 16.04
CA TYR A 207 28.13 -32.75 15.86
C TYR A 207 27.88 -33.51 14.54
N TYR A 208 27.08 -34.58 14.62
CA TYR A 208 26.69 -35.34 13.43
C TYR A 208 25.37 -34.83 12.90
N PHE A 209 25.21 -34.80 11.59
CA PHE A 209 24.00 -34.33 10.88
C PHE A 209 22.76 -35.23 11.10
N SER A 210 22.86 -36.31 11.85
CA SER A 210 21.76 -37.26 12.10
C SER A 210 20.60 -36.70 12.95
N GLU A 211 20.76 -35.52 13.58
CA GLU A 211 19.72 -34.96 14.45
C GLU A 211 18.92 -33.80 13.79
N ILE A 212 19.20 -33.46 12.52
CA ILE A 212 18.55 -32.34 11.83
C ILE A 212 17.47 -32.79 10.83
N ALA A 213 17.28 -34.12 10.67
CA ALA A 213 16.37 -34.73 9.68
C ALA A 213 15.16 -35.41 10.31
N GLN A 214 14.67 -34.92 11.45
CA GLN A 214 13.35 -35.31 12.00
C GLN A 214 12.40 -34.12 12.04
#